data_14ed83d40ce709afef8b0d0327f788a7
#
_entry.id   14ed83d40ce709afef8b0d0327f788a7
#
_cell.length_a   1.000
_cell.length_b   1.000
_cell.length_c   1.000
_cell.angle_alpha   90.00
_cell.angle_beta   90.00
_cell.angle_gamma   90.00
#
_symmetry.space_group_name_H-M   'P 1'
#
loop_
_entity.id
_entity.type
_entity.pdbx_description
1 polymer ?
#
loop_
_entity_poly.entity_id
_entity_poly.type
_entity_poly.pdbx_seq_one_letter_code
_entity_poly.pdbx_strand_id
1 'polypeptide(L)'
;VLIIMGLSASHKVWHPELIDGLAAGGYRVVLLDNRDVGQSSRTEVKGKLWLAWQLLKYRIGLKVKSPYALTDMAADAVAVLDALDIERAHVVGASMGGMIGQIVAYDYPQRTQSLVSIMSTTWAKHLPPPGQEQEDGISNMNESSDEQAADLEELGFYPRALPNQVTAILNAGDRTERVRQIAAPTL
;
A
#
# COMPACT_ATOMS: atom_id res chain seq x y z
N VAL A 1 6.57 0.78 16.01
CA VAL A 1 5.50 1.12 15.05
C VAL A 1 5.99 0.75 13.65
N LEU A 2 5.20 -0.03 12.91
CA LEU A 2 5.43 -0.31 11.48
C LEU A 2 4.59 0.66 10.65
N ILE A 3 5.23 1.39 9.73
CA ILE A 3 4.57 2.41 8.91
C ILE A 3 4.65 2.02 7.43
N ILE A 4 3.48 1.95 6.75
CA ILE A 4 3.32 1.46 5.39
C ILE A 4 2.70 2.56 4.53
N MET A 5 3.43 3.00 3.50
CA MET A 5 2.94 4.04 2.58
C MET A 5 2.03 3.46 1.48
N GLY A 6 1.35 4.35 0.78
CA GLY A 6 0.38 4.04 -0.26
C GLY A 6 0.98 3.70 -1.62
N LEU A 7 0.11 3.80 -2.62
CA LEU A 7 0.38 3.46 -4.01
C LEU A 7 1.58 4.24 -4.55
N SER A 8 2.53 3.52 -5.14
CA SER A 8 3.71 4.08 -5.81
C SER A 8 4.57 5.03 -4.96
N ALA A 9 4.42 5.01 -3.64
CA ALA A 9 5.13 5.91 -2.74
C ALA A 9 6.02 5.15 -1.74
N SER A 10 7.23 5.68 -1.50
CA SER A 10 8.18 5.16 -0.53
C SER A 10 8.03 5.84 0.83
N HIS A 11 8.81 5.38 1.79
CA HIS A 11 8.88 5.98 3.13
C HIS A 11 9.23 7.48 3.13
N LYS A 12 9.88 8.01 2.10
CA LYS A 12 10.26 9.43 1.99
C LYS A 12 9.07 10.39 1.98
N VAL A 13 7.88 9.90 1.61
CA VAL A 13 6.66 10.73 1.53
C VAL A 13 6.06 10.99 2.92
N TRP A 14 6.44 10.22 3.94
CA TRP A 14 6.01 10.50 5.30
C TRP A 14 6.65 11.77 5.85
N HIS A 15 5.82 12.64 6.47
CA HIS A 15 6.32 13.86 7.05
C HIS A 15 7.27 13.58 8.22
N PRO A 16 8.47 14.20 8.26
CA PRO A 16 9.46 13.94 9.31
C PRO A 16 8.90 14.13 10.73
N GLU A 17 8.05 15.12 10.95
CA GLU A 17 7.44 15.38 12.26
C GLU A 17 6.65 14.19 12.82
N LEU A 18 6.01 13.39 11.95
CA LEU A 18 5.32 12.17 12.38
C LEU A 18 6.33 11.14 12.90
N ILE A 19 7.41 10.96 12.16
CA ILE A 19 8.45 9.97 12.48
C ILE A 19 9.16 10.38 13.77
N ASP A 20 9.58 11.64 13.84
CA ASP A 20 10.28 12.22 14.99
C ASP A 20 9.38 12.24 16.24
N GLY A 21 8.09 12.56 16.07
CA GLY A 21 7.12 12.55 17.16
C GLY A 21 6.91 11.15 17.74
N LEU A 22 6.83 10.12 16.90
CA LEU A 22 6.74 8.73 17.35
C LEU A 22 8.04 8.29 18.05
N ALA A 23 9.19 8.64 17.49
CA ALA A 23 10.48 8.32 18.08
C ALA A 23 10.69 9.02 19.43
N ALA A 24 10.32 10.31 19.54
CA ALA A 24 10.34 11.06 20.79
C ALA A 24 9.36 10.48 21.84
N GLY A 25 8.25 9.86 21.39
CA GLY A 25 7.34 9.10 22.22
C GLY A 25 7.88 7.75 22.69
N GLY A 26 9.11 7.40 22.38
CA GLY A 26 9.78 6.16 22.80
C GLY A 26 9.48 4.95 21.90
N TYR A 27 8.89 5.14 20.73
CA TYR A 27 8.61 4.05 19.80
C TYR A 27 9.80 3.78 18.87
N ARG A 28 10.10 2.50 18.64
CA ARG A 28 10.92 2.08 17.51
C ARG A 28 10.08 2.18 16.23
N VAL A 29 10.47 3.07 15.33
CA VAL A 29 9.76 3.30 14.06
C VAL A 29 10.42 2.49 12.95
N VAL A 30 9.62 1.68 12.26
CA VAL A 30 10.02 0.89 11.09
C VAL A 30 9.27 1.43 9.88
N LEU A 31 10.01 1.94 8.91
CA LEU A 31 9.48 2.49 7.66
C LEU A 31 9.64 1.42 6.57
N LEU A 32 8.51 0.97 6.03
CA LEU A 32 8.48 -0.06 4.99
C LEU A 32 8.34 0.58 3.61
N ASP A 33 9.26 0.28 2.72
CA ASP A 33 9.05 0.45 1.28
C ASP A 33 8.37 -0.80 0.73
N ASN A 34 7.19 -0.65 0.18
CA ASN A 34 6.51 -1.75 -0.49
C ASN A 34 7.31 -2.26 -1.69
N ARG A 35 7.06 -3.51 -2.15
CA ARG A 35 7.71 -3.99 -3.40
C ARG A 35 7.46 -3.03 -4.56
N ASP A 36 8.42 -2.90 -5.45
CA ASP A 36 8.51 -1.99 -6.59
C ASP A 36 8.79 -0.52 -6.25
N VAL A 37 8.90 -0.13 -4.97
CA VAL A 37 9.23 1.26 -4.58
C VAL A 37 10.45 1.33 -3.67
N GLY A 38 11.04 2.52 -3.54
CA GLY A 38 12.17 2.80 -2.65
C GLY A 38 13.36 1.89 -2.87
N GLN A 39 13.84 1.25 -1.81
CA GLN A 39 14.96 0.32 -1.83
C GLN A 39 14.52 -1.16 -1.93
N SER A 40 13.20 -1.41 -1.97
CA SER A 40 12.66 -2.77 -2.06
C SER A 40 12.83 -3.39 -3.44
N SER A 41 12.71 -4.72 -3.51
CA SER A 41 12.84 -5.49 -4.74
C SER A 41 11.91 -5.00 -5.83
N ARG A 42 12.40 -4.99 -7.06
CA ARG A 42 11.64 -4.64 -8.27
C ARG A 42 11.14 -5.91 -8.95
N THR A 43 9.87 -5.91 -9.31
CA THR A 43 9.30 -6.91 -10.20
C THR A 43 9.36 -6.41 -11.66
N GLU A 44 9.04 -7.27 -12.61
CA GLU A 44 8.98 -6.87 -14.01
C GLU A 44 7.98 -5.71 -14.19
N VAL A 45 8.46 -4.60 -14.76
CA VAL A 45 7.64 -3.44 -15.06
C VAL A 45 6.65 -3.76 -16.17
N LYS A 46 5.37 -3.58 -15.89
CA LYS A 46 4.30 -3.73 -16.89
C LYS A 46 3.97 -2.36 -17.51
N GLY A 47 3.88 -2.31 -18.83
CA GLY A 47 3.63 -1.07 -19.56
C GLY A 47 2.18 -0.55 -19.42
N LYS A 48 1.97 0.71 -19.82
CA LYS A 48 0.66 1.40 -19.79
C LYS A 48 -0.44 0.65 -20.56
N LEU A 49 -0.11 0.07 -21.73
CA LEU A 49 -1.07 -0.71 -22.52
C LEU A 49 -1.52 -1.98 -21.79
N TRP A 50 -0.61 -2.64 -21.07
CA TRP A 50 -0.96 -3.80 -20.26
C TRP A 50 -1.90 -3.40 -19.12
N LEU A 51 -1.63 -2.28 -18.42
CA LEU A 51 -2.52 -1.75 -17.39
C LEU A 51 -3.90 -1.41 -17.95
N ALA A 52 -3.95 -0.68 -19.07
CA ALA A 52 -5.22 -0.33 -19.73
C ALA A 52 -6.05 -1.59 -20.08
N TRP A 53 -5.40 -2.65 -20.54
CA TRP A 53 -6.05 -3.93 -20.79
C TRP A 53 -6.58 -4.59 -19.50
N GLN A 54 -5.83 -4.54 -18.38
CA GLN A 54 -6.30 -5.07 -17.11
C GLN A 54 -7.50 -4.25 -16.57
N LEU A 55 -7.47 -2.92 -16.70
CA LEU A 55 -8.57 -2.04 -16.31
C LEU A 55 -9.84 -2.33 -17.14
N LEU A 56 -9.70 -2.53 -18.45
CA LEU A 56 -10.84 -2.93 -19.29
C LEU A 56 -11.42 -4.26 -18.83
N LYS A 57 -10.58 -5.27 -18.57
CA LYS A 57 -11.02 -6.56 -18.03
C LYS A 57 -11.79 -6.40 -16.71
N TYR A 58 -11.27 -5.57 -15.80
CA TYR A 58 -11.92 -5.29 -14.52
C TYR A 58 -13.32 -4.69 -14.73
N ARG A 59 -13.45 -3.70 -15.64
CA ARG A 59 -14.73 -3.03 -15.93
C ARG A 59 -15.81 -3.98 -16.49
N ILE A 60 -15.41 -5.01 -17.21
CA ILE A 60 -16.34 -6.02 -17.76
C ILE A 60 -16.43 -7.28 -16.89
N GLY A 61 -15.92 -7.21 -15.63
CA GLY A 61 -16.02 -8.29 -14.65
C GLY A 61 -15.11 -9.50 -14.89
N LEU A 62 -14.09 -9.37 -15.74
CA LEU A 62 -13.11 -10.42 -15.97
C LEU A 62 -11.98 -10.37 -14.95
N LYS A 63 -11.37 -11.53 -14.68
CA LYS A 63 -10.24 -11.64 -13.76
C LYS A 63 -9.03 -10.83 -14.25
N VAL A 64 -8.54 -9.95 -13.40
CA VAL A 64 -7.32 -9.14 -13.61
C VAL A 64 -6.08 -9.99 -13.32
N LYS A 65 -5.05 -9.89 -14.15
CA LYS A 65 -3.73 -10.47 -13.87
C LYS A 65 -2.93 -9.45 -13.04
N SER A 66 -2.25 -9.94 -12.01
CA SER A 66 -1.32 -9.15 -11.21
C SER A 66 -0.07 -9.97 -10.92
N PRO A 67 1.13 -9.38 -10.89
CA PRO A 67 2.35 -10.12 -10.54
C PRO A 67 2.40 -10.53 -9.07
N TYR A 68 1.66 -9.85 -8.21
CA TYR A 68 1.51 -10.14 -6.79
C TYR A 68 0.16 -9.64 -6.27
N ALA A 69 -0.19 -10.01 -5.05
CA ALA A 69 -1.41 -9.58 -4.35
C ALA A 69 -1.08 -8.66 -3.16
N LEU A 70 -2.08 -7.97 -2.62
CA LEU A 70 -1.92 -7.21 -1.36
C LEU A 70 -1.59 -8.14 -0.18
N THR A 71 -2.00 -9.41 -0.23
CA THR A 71 -1.64 -10.43 0.77
C THR A 71 -0.15 -10.75 0.75
N ASP A 72 0.51 -10.73 -0.42
CA ASP A 72 1.96 -10.90 -0.51
C ASP A 72 2.68 -9.71 0.11
N MET A 73 2.16 -8.48 -0.09
CA MET A 73 2.72 -7.28 0.52
C MET A 73 2.52 -7.26 2.05
N ALA A 74 1.41 -7.81 2.54
CA ALA A 74 1.20 -8.00 3.97
C ALA A 74 2.17 -9.03 4.57
N ALA A 75 2.46 -10.11 3.84
CA ALA A 75 3.48 -11.09 4.23
C ALA A 75 4.89 -10.46 4.25
N ASP A 76 5.23 -9.58 3.30
CA ASP A 76 6.47 -8.81 3.32
C ASP A 76 6.60 -7.96 4.59
N ALA A 77 5.51 -7.27 4.96
CA ALA A 77 5.46 -6.44 6.17
C ALA A 77 5.74 -7.28 7.44
N VAL A 78 5.17 -8.47 7.52
CA VAL A 78 5.42 -9.41 8.61
C VAL A 78 6.85 -9.95 8.58
N ALA A 79 7.38 -10.29 7.39
CA ALA A 79 8.76 -10.73 7.23
C ALA A 79 9.79 -9.68 7.66
N VAL A 80 9.50 -8.38 7.46
CA VAL A 80 10.33 -7.29 7.99
C VAL A 80 10.31 -7.27 9.51
N LEU A 81 9.14 -7.48 10.14
CA LEU A 81 9.08 -7.61 11.59
C LEU A 81 9.90 -8.80 12.11
N ASP A 82 9.85 -9.95 11.40
CA ASP A 82 10.65 -11.13 11.73
C ASP A 82 12.14 -10.84 11.62
N ALA A 83 12.57 -10.21 10.54
CA ALA A 83 13.99 -9.87 10.31
C ALA A 83 14.54 -8.86 11.34
N LEU A 84 13.67 -8.12 12.02
CA LEU A 84 14.01 -7.15 13.04
C LEU A 84 13.78 -7.65 14.48
N ASP A 85 13.42 -8.93 14.65
CA ASP A 85 13.06 -9.56 15.92
C ASP A 85 11.94 -8.81 16.66
N ILE A 86 10.94 -8.31 15.91
CA ILE A 86 9.76 -7.61 16.45
C ILE A 86 8.59 -8.58 16.48
N GLU A 87 8.21 -9.01 17.67
CA GLU A 87 7.09 -9.94 17.84
C GLU A 87 5.76 -9.33 17.45
N ARG A 88 5.48 -8.09 17.88
CA ARG A 88 4.23 -7.38 17.63
C ARG A 88 4.49 -5.90 17.36
N ALA A 89 3.67 -5.29 16.51
CA ALA A 89 3.78 -3.88 16.17
C ALA A 89 2.42 -3.16 16.15
N HIS A 90 2.43 -1.87 16.46
CA HIS A 90 1.39 -0.96 16.00
C HIS A 90 1.59 -0.77 14.49
N VAL A 91 0.55 -0.96 13.71
CA VAL A 91 0.58 -0.84 12.26
C VAL A 91 -0.11 0.45 11.84
N VAL A 92 0.60 1.31 11.12
CA VAL A 92 0.08 2.56 10.56
C VAL A 92 0.18 2.46 9.04
N GLY A 93 -0.93 2.59 8.34
CA GLY A 93 -0.95 2.50 6.88
C GLY A 93 -1.76 3.61 6.24
N ALA A 94 -1.23 4.22 5.17
CA ALA A 94 -1.93 5.22 4.38
C ALA A 94 -2.38 4.68 3.03
N SER A 95 -3.62 4.94 2.61
CA SER A 95 -4.17 4.54 1.31
C SER A 95 -4.01 3.04 1.07
N MET A 96 -3.29 2.60 0.02
CA MET A 96 -2.95 1.17 -0.20
C MET A 96 -2.21 0.57 1.01
N GLY A 97 -1.35 1.34 1.69
CA GLY A 97 -0.68 0.89 2.92
C GLY A 97 -1.68 0.60 4.05
N GLY A 98 -2.78 1.33 4.12
CA GLY A 98 -3.90 1.01 5.02
C GLY A 98 -4.61 -0.28 4.65
N MET A 99 -4.79 -0.57 3.34
CA MET A 99 -5.31 -1.87 2.89
C MET A 99 -4.39 -3.02 3.29
N ILE A 100 -3.07 -2.84 3.14
CA ILE A 100 -2.06 -3.82 3.58
C ILE A 100 -2.12 -3.99 5.11
N GLY A 101 -2.18 -2.89 5.86
CA GLY A 101 -2.32 -2.90 7.31
C GLY A 101 -3.58 -3.63 7.80
N GLN A 102 -4.71 -3.46 7.11
CA GLN A 102 -5.93 -4.23 7.35
C GLN A 102 -5.67 -5.73 7.18
N ILE A 103 -4.96 -6.14 6.11
CA ILE A 103 -4.62 -7.54 5.86
C ILE A 103 -3.69 -8.07 6.96
N VAL A 104 -2.66 -7.32 7.35
CA VAL A 104 -1.81 -7.69 8.48
C VAL A 104 -2.63 -7.90 9.74
N ALA A 105 -3.58 -7.00 10.03
CA ALA A 105 -4.37 -7.08 11.25
C ALA A 105 -5.33 -8.28 11.30
N TYR A 106 -5.92 -8.71 10.18
CA TYR A 106 -6.83 -9.85 10.19
C TYR A 106 -6.17 -11.19 9.86
N ASP A 107 -5.10 -11.24 9.04
CA ASP A 107 -4.38 -12.50 8.71
C ASP A 107 -3.28 -12.83 9.73
N TYR A 108 -2.73 -11.82 10.39
CA TYR A 108 -1.67 -11.95 11.39
C TYR A 108 -2.03 -11.25 12.72
N PRO A 109 -3.19 -11.58 13.35
CA PRO A 109 -3.67 -10.85 14.53
C PRO A 109 -2.69 -10.89 15.70
N GLN A 110 -1.91 -11.97 15.84
CA GLN A 110 -0.87 -12.12 16.86
C GLN A 110 0.32 -11.17 16.64
N ARG A 111 0.49 -10.62 15.44
CA ARG A 111 1.58 -9.69 15.09
C ARG A 111 1.15 -8.22 15.19
N THR A 112 -0.16 -7.96 15.34
CA THR A 112 -0.75 -6.61 15.34
C THR A 112 -1.14 -6.20 16.77
N GLN A 113 -0.57 -5.09 17.22
CA GLN A 113 -0.89 -4.47 18.52
C GLN A 113 -2.08 -3.50 18.41
N SER A 114 -2.07 -2.67 17.38
CA SER A 114 -3.17 -1.81 16.95
C SER A 114 -3.03 -1.49 15.47
N LEU A 115 -4.10 -1.02 14.85
CA LEU A 115 -4.13 -0.58 13.46
C LEU A 115 -4.59 0.89 13.38
N VAL A 116 -3.85 1.70 12.64
CA VAL A 116 -4.29 3.03 12.17
C VAL A 116 -4.35 3.00 10.64
N SER A 117 -5.56 3.12 10.09
CA SER A 117 -5.82 2.99 8.65
C SER A 117 -6.27 4.33 8.08
N ILE A 118 -5.32 5.10 7.52
CA ILE A 118 -5.50 6.48 7.07
C ILE A 118 -5.95 6.48 5.61
N MET A 119 -7.00 7.25 5.28
CA MET A 119 -7.55 7.45 3.93
C MET A 119 -7.60 6.16 3.09
N SER A 120 -8.06 5.07 3.69
CA SER A 120 -8.07 3.73 3.10
C SER A 120 -9.50 3.21 2.94
N THR A 121 -9.66 2.06 2.32
CA THR A 121 -10.97 1.46 2.02
C THR A 121 -10.93 -0.05 2.19
N THR A 122 -12.09 -0.65 2.49
CA THR A 122 -12.29 -2.10 2.40
C THR A 122 -12.63 -2.57 0.98
N TRP A 123 -12.80 -1.64 0.04
CA TRP A 123 -13.29 -1.86 -1.32
C TRP A 123 -14.74 -2.34 -1.39
N ALA A 124 -15.55 -2.04 -0.36
CA ALA A 124 -16.98 -2.36 -0.37
C ALA A 124 -17.74 -1.50 -1.40
N LYS A 125 -18.67 -2.11 -2.11
CA LYS A 125 -19.43 -1.46 -3.20
C LYS A 125 -20.25 -0.23 -2.77
N HIS A 126 -20.62 -0.14 -1.49
CA HIS A 126 -21.39 0.98 -0.96
C HIS A 126 -20.52 2.18 -0.53
N LEU A 127 -19.20 2.02 -0.53
CA LEU A 127 -18.28 3.12 -0.22
C LEU A 127 -18.13 4.04 -1.44
N PRO A 128 -17.92 5.34 -1.23
CA PRO A 128 -17.66 6.26 -2.32
C PRO A 128 -16.39 5.85 -3.09
N PRO A 129 -16.33 6.11 -4.40
CA PRO A 129 -15.09 5.95 -5.15
C PRO A 129 -14.01 6.90 -4.63
N PRO A 130 -12.73 6.70 -5.05
CA PRO A 130 -11.68 7.67 -4.80
C PRO A 130 -12.10 9.09 -5.22
N GLY A 131 -11.64 10.10 -4.50
CA GLY A 131 -11.90 11.49 -4.87
C GLY A 131 -11.18 11.89 -6.17
N GLN A 132 -11.67 12.93 -6.85
CA GLN A 132 -11.11 13.39 -8.12
C GLN A 132 -9.61 13.70 -8.04
N GLU A 133 -9.15 14.34 -6.98
CA GLU A 133 -7.70 14.62 -6.78
C GLU A 133 -6.84 13.37 -6.75
N GLN A 134 -7.35 12.27 -6.19
CA GLN A 134 -6.64 10.99 -6.13
C GLN A 134 -6.59 10.33 -7.50
N GLU A 135 -7.70 10.40 -8.26
CA GLU A 135 -7.76 9.87 -9.63
C GLU A 135 -6.83 10.67 -10.55
N ASP A 136 -6.83 12.00 -10.46
CA ASP A 136 -5.95 12.88 -11.23
C ASP A 136 -4.48 12.63 -10.88
N GLY A 137 -4.14 12.46 -9.60
CA GLY A 137 -2.79 12.13 -9.16
C GLY A 137 -2.29 10.80 -9.74
N ILE A 138 -3.14 9.77 -9.74
CA ILE A 138 -2.82 8.46 -10.34
C ILE A 138 -2.66 8.59 -11.87
N SER A 139 -3.54 9.34 -12.52
CA SER A 139 -3.48 9.57 -13.98
C SER A 139 -2.20 10.29 -14.36
N ASN A 140 -1.86 11.38 -13.67
CA ASN A 140 -0.64 12.15 -13.92
C ASN A 140 0.63 11.30 -13.73
N MET A 141 0.69 10.47 -12.69
CA MET A 141 1.80 9.54 -12.50
C MET A 141 1.87 8.50 -13.63
N ASN A 142 0.73 7.99 -14.08
CA ASN A 142 0.69 7.02 -15.18
C ASN A 142 1.10 7.64 -16.52
N GLU A 143 0.89 8.93 -16.72
CA GLU A 143 1.20 9.66 -17.97
C GLU A 143 2.59 10.29 -17.97
N SER A 144 3.31 10.27 -16.84
CA SER A 144 4.64 10.87 -16.72
C SER A 144 5.62 10.30 -17.76
N SER A 145 6.48 11.19 -18.31
CA SER A 145 7.63 10.82 -19.12
C SER A 145 8.71 10.14 -18.26
N ASP A 146 9.71 9.53 -18.89
CA ASP A 146 10.84 8.93 -18.15
C ASP A 146 11.62 9.96 -17.32
N GLU A 147 11.77 11.20 -17.80
CA GLU A 147 12.40 12.30 -17.10
C GLU A 147 11.57 12.73 -15.88
N GLN A 148 10.28 12.95 -16.05
CA GLN A 148 9.36 13.26 -14.95
C GLN A 148 9.27 12.13 -13.93
N ALA A 149 9.37 10.89 -14.36
CA ALA A 149 9.40 9.74 -13.46
C ALA A 149 10.66 9.74 -12.60
N ALA A 150 11.82 10.14 -13.13
CA ALA A 150 13.06 10.28 -12.36
C ALA A 150 12.94 11.37 -11.28
N ASP A 151 12.39 12.53 -11.64
CA ASP A 151 12.15 13.63 -10.67
C ASP A 151 11.18 13.20 -9.55
N LEU A 152 10.13 12.46 -9.91
CA LEU A 152 9.19 11.91 -8.95
C LEU A 152 9.84 10.88 -8.00
N GLU A 153 10.77 10.07 -8.50
CA GLU A 153 11.50 9.09 -7.69
C GLU A 153 12.40 9.76 -6.65
N GLU A 154 12.99 10.93 -6.95
CA GLU A 154 13.72 11.72 -5.96
C GLU A 154 12.82 12.19 -4.81
N LEU A 155 11.58 12.54 -5.11
CA LEU A 155 10.55 12.92 -4.14
C LEU A 155 9.94 11.71 -3.40
N GLY A 156 10.29 10.48 -3.81
CA GLY A 156 9.80 9.26 -3.19
C GLY A 156 8.59 8.62 -3.86
N PHE A 157 8.20 9.07 -5.06
CA PHE A 157 7.13 8.50 -5.86
C PHE A 157 7.71 7.67 -7.03
N TYR A 158 7.15 6.51 -7.26
CA TYR A 158 7.65 5.51 -8.23
C TYR A 158 6.59 5.16 -9.27
N PRO A 159 6.41 5.97 -10.32
CA PRO A 159 5.37 5.76 -11.34
C PRO A 159 5.42 4.36 -11.99
N ARG A 160 6.61 3.79 -12.13
CA ARG A 160 6.82 2.45 -12.70
C ARG A 160 6.23 1.31 -11.86
N ALA A 161 5.99 1.53 -10.55
CA ALA A 161 5.33 0.56 -9.67
C ALA A 161 3.81 0.50 -9.89
N LEU A 162 3.23 1.57 -10.43
CA LEU A 162 1.78 1.79 -10.50
C LEU A 162 1.01 0.65 -11.18
N PRO A 163 1.39 0.13 -12.36
CA PRO A 163 0.64 -0.94 -13.01
C PRO A 163 0.51 -2.21 -12.17
N ASN A 164 1.59 -2.60 -11.49
CA ASN A 164 1.63 -3.79 -10.65
C ASN A 164 0.78 -3.61 -9.39
N GLN A 165 0.95 -2.48 -8.71
CA GLN A 165 0.23 -2.19 -7.46
C GLN A 165 -1.25 -1.92 -7.68
N VAL A 166 -1.64 -1.21 -8.75
CA VAL A 166 -3.06 -1.02 -9.11
C VAL A 166 -3.73 -2.38 -9.34
N THR A 167 -3.10 -3.27 -10.10
CA THR A 167 -3.70 -4.59 -10.36
C THR A 167 -3.77 -5.47 -9.10
N ALA A 168 -2.84 -5.31 -8.14
CA ALA A 168 -2.94 -5.95 -6.83
C ALA A 168 -4.15 -5.45 -6.03
N ILE A 169 -4.41 -4.14 -6.04
CA ILE A 169 -5.59 -3.54 -5.41
C ILE A 169 -6.88 -4.07 -6.04
N LEU A 170 -6.98 -4.06 -7.37
CA LEU A 170 -8.19 -4.54 -8.09
C LEU A 170 -8.49 -6.02 -7.80
N ASN A 171 -7.47 -6.84 -7.63
CA ASN A 171 -7.62 -8.26 -7.29
C ASN A 171 -7.98 -8.51 -5.82
N ALA A 172 -7.72 -7.56 -4.92
CA ALA A 172 -8.01 -7.74 -3.50
C ALA A 172 -9.53 -7.79 -3.21
N GLY A 173 -10.33 -7.13 -4.05
CA GLY A 173 -11.79 -7.12 -3.93
C GLY A 173 -12.30 -6.55 -2.60
N ASP A 174 -13.58 -6.80 -2.30
CA ASP A 174 -14.22 -6.39 -1.05
C ASP A 174 -13.70 -7.22 0.13
N ARG A 175 -13.14 -6.53 1.12
CA ARG A 175 -12.55 -7.12 2.33
C ARG A 175 -13.36 -6.82 3.60
N THR A 176 -14.55 -6.26 3.45
CA THR A 176 -15.36 -5.77 4.59
C THR A 176 -15.58 -6.85 5.66
N GLU A 177 -15.93 -8.07 5.27
CA GLU A 177 -16.17 -9.16 6.22
C GLU A 177 -14.88 -9.60 6.95
N ARG A 178 -13.73 -9.50 6.28
CA ARG A 178 -12.43 -9.78 6.91
C ARG A 178 -12.03 -8.67 7.89
N VAL A 179 -12.22 -7.41 7.50
CA VAL A 179 -11.92 -6.24 8.34
C VAL A 179 -12.77 -6.24 9.63
N ARG A 180 -14.01 -6.71 9.57
CA ARG A 180 -14.87 -6.87 10.77
C ARG A 180 -14.30 -7.87 11.79
N GLN A 181 -13.41 -8.75 11.40
CA GLN A 181 -12.77 -9.75 12.27
C GLN A 181 -11.51 -9.22 12.96
N ILE A 182 -11.08 -7.99 12.68
CA ILE A 182 -9.93 -7.38 13.32
C ILE A 182 -10.22 -7.21 14.81
N ALA A 183 -9.45 -7.90 15.65
CA ALA A 183 -9.56 -7.81 17.10
C ALA A 183 -8.71 -6.69 17.72
N ALA A 184 -7.67 -6.25 16.99
CA ALA A 184 -6.79 -5.18 17.45
C ALA A 184 -7.55 -3.84 17.49
N PRO A 185 -7.26 -2.95 18.48
CA PRO A 185 -7.78 -1.58 18.47
C PRO A 185 -7.49 -0.90 17.14
N THR A 186 -8.52 -0.33 16.50
CA THR A 186 -8.43 0.21 15.14
C THR A 186 -8.97 1.64 15.09
N LEU A 187 -8.23 2.52 14.42
CA LEU A 187 -8.58 3.90 14.11
C LEU A 187 -8.53 4.12 12.59
#